data_113a05d341439831b10cd9fe40662a67
#
_entry.id   113a05d341439831b10cd9fe40662a67
#
_cell.length_a   1.000
_cell.length_b   1.000
_cell.length_c   1.000
_cell.angle_alpha   90.00
_cell.angle_beta   90.00
_cell.angle_gamma   90.00
#
_symmetry.space_group_name_H-M   'P 1'
#
loop_
_entity.id
_entity.type
_entity.pdbx_description
1 polymer ?
#
loop_
_entity_poly.entity_id
_entity_poly.type
_entity_poly.pdbx_seq_one_letter_code
_entity_poly.pdbx_strand_id
1 'polypeptide(L)'
;YVEPADNTAKIALIATHYNVDFSEHYLGEYLAKRGYGFLGWNTRFRGLEHFFLLEHALIDIGQGVNWLRETAGIEKVVILGNSGGGSLMAAYQSQANKVTMKPTPGLELPKELNDINPADLYVSLCAHGGRPEVLTEWFDPSITDENDPTSIDQTLNMYNEANGPPYSNTFIEKYRAAQQARNHRITDWCHEELERLKKIGMHDRAFNMYRTWADLRL
;
A
#
# COMPACT_ATOMS: atom_id res chain seq x y z
N TYR A 1 -0.47 -21.81 1.14
CA TYR A 1 -1.52 -22.17 0.17
C TYR A 1 -2.54 -23.08 0.83
N VAL A 2 -3.81 -22.80 0.60
CA VAL A 2 -4.94 -23.60 1.06
C VAL A 2 -5.79 -23.98 -0.14
N GLU A 3 -6.23 -25.22 -0.23
CA GLU A 3 -7.04 -25.72 -1.32
C GLU A 3 -8.13 -26.69 -0.82
N PRO A 4 -9.12 -27.05 -1.64
CA PRO A 4 -10.11 -28.08 -1.29
C PRO A 4 -9.44 -29.39 -0.91
N ALA A 5 -10.06 -30.16 -0.01
CA ALA A 5 -9.52 -31.42 0.51
C ALA A 5 -9.28 -32.51 -0.57
N ASP A 6 -9.93 -32.39 -1.73
CA ASP A 6 -9.81 -33.29 -2.87
C ASP A 6 -8.78 -32.82 -3.92
N ASN A 7 -8.06 -31.70 -3.63
CA ASN A 7 -7.06 -31.10 -4.51
C ASN A 7 -7.56 -30.81 -5.94
N THR A 8 -8.83 -30.40 -6.06
CA THR A 8 -9.48 -30.18 -7.37
C THR A 8 -9.56 -28.72 -7.79
N ALA A 9 -8.93 -27.81 -7.09
CA ALA A 9 -9.01 -26.39 -7.41
C ALA A 9 -8.45 -26.08 -8.80
N LYS A 10 -9.28 -25.51 -9.68
CA LYS A 10 -8.89 -25.00 -11.00
C LYS A 10 -8.72 -23.49 -11.03
N ILE A 11 -9.29 -22.83 -10.03
CA ILE A 11 -9.23 -21.40 -9.85
C ILE A 11 -8.64 -21.13 -8.45
N ALA A 12 -7.66 -20.26 -8.36
CA ALA A 12 -7.12 -19.83 -7.08
C ALA A 12 -6.98 -18.31 -7.00
N LEU A 13 -7.16 -17.80 -5.80
CA LEU A 13 -6.90 -16.41 -5.50
C LEU A 13 -5.52 -16.27 -4.86
N ILE A 14 -4.80 -15.23 -5.21
CA ILE A 14 -3.59 -14.81 -4.51
C ILE A 14 -3.82 -13.42 -3.91
N ALA A 15 -3.47 -13.25 -2.65
CA ALA A 15 -3.55 -11.97 -1.96
C ALA A 15 -2.23 -11.66 -1.26
N THR A 16 -1.84 -10.39 -1.28
CA THR A 16 -0.70 -9.86 -0.54
C THR A 16 -0.96 -8.44 -0.05
N HIS A 17 -0.10 -7.97 0.85
CA HIS A 17 -0.15 -6.61 1.37
C HIS A 17 1.28 -6.06 1.51
N TYR A 18 1.46 -4.73 1.51
CA TYR A 18 2.78 -4.14 1.64
C TYR A 18 3.32 -4.12 3.09
N ASN A 19 2.46 -4.30 4.12
CA ASN A 19 2.90 -4.28 5.52
C ASN A 19 2.09 -5.20 6.47
N VAL A 20 1.18 -6.03 5.97
CA VAL A 20 0.40 -6.98 6.76
C VAL A 20 0.73 -8.39 6.31
N ASP A 21 0.83 -9.31 7.25
CA ASP A 21 1.01 -10.73 6.97
C ASP A 21 -0.28 -11.33 6.42
N PHE A 22 -0.21 -11.82 5.20
CA PHE A 22 -1.36 -12.47 4.53
C PHE A 22 -1.23 -13.99 4.48
N SER A 23 -0.21 -14.59 5.08
CA SER A 23 -0.06 -16.06 5.13
C SER A 23 -1.22 -16.73 5.84
N GLU A 24 -1.86 -16.04 6.80
CA GLU A 24 -3.03 -16.53 7.55
C GLU A 24 -4.29 -15.70 7.24
N HIS A 25 -4.46 -15.29 5.99
CA HIS A 25 -5.61 -14.48 5.60
C HIS A 25 -6.92 -15.25 5.77
N TYR A 26 -7.92 -14.62 6.40
CA TYR A 26 -9.20 -15.23 6.78
C TYR A 26 -9.99 -15.87 5.61
N LEU A 27 -9.74 -15.45 4.37
CA LEU A 27 -10.41 -16.03 3.20
C LEU A 27 -9.91 -17.42 2.81
N GLY A 28 -8.73 -17.87 3.28
CA GLY A 28 -8.12 -19.11 2.84
C GLY A 28 -9.05 -20.31 3.01
N GLU A 29 -9.45 -20.61 4.25
CA GLU A 29 -10.37 -21.72 4.52
C GLU A 29 -11.77 -21.51 3.93
N TYR A 30 -12.23 -20.24 3.89
CA TYR A 30 -13.55 -19.91 3.36
C TYR A 30 -13.65 -20.23 1.87
N LEU A 31 -12.61 -19.93 1.10
CA LEU A 31 -12.54 -20.20 -0.33
C LEU A 31 -12.30 -21.69 -0.62
N ALA A 32 -11.44 -22.36 0.15
CA ALA A 32 -11.18 -23.78 0.01
C ALA A 32 -12.47 -24.62 0.18
N LYS A 33 -13.30 -24.29 1.17
CA LYS A 33 -14.63 -24.93 1.37
C LYS A 33 -15.60 -24.71 0.20
N ARG A 34 -15.29 -23.83 -0.75
CA ARG A 34 -16.10 -23.51 -1.95
C ARG A 34 -15.47 -23.96 -3.25
N GLY A 35 -14.43 -24.77 -3.18
CA GLY A 35 -13.78 -25.32 -4.37
C GLY A 35 -12.68 -24.43 -4.98
N TYR A 36 -12.25 -23.35 -4.31
CA TYR A 36 -11.20 -22.45 -4.78
C TYR A 36 -9.90 -22.65 -3.99
N GLY A 37 -8.76 -22.52 -4.67
CA GLY A 37 -7.49 -22.37 -4.00
C GLY A 37 -7.29 -20.93 -3.47
N PHE A 38 -6.48 -20.79 -2.43
CA PHE A 38 -6.08 -19.49 -1.93
C PHE A 38 -4.60 -19.47 -1.53
N LEU A 39 -3.85 -18.52 -2.05
CA LEU A 39 -2.45 -18.28 -1.70
C LEU A 39 -2.35 -16.94 -0.94
N GLY A 40 -2.18 -17.01 0.38
CA GLY A 40 -1.75 -15.88 1.19
C GLY A 40 -0.25 -15.69 1.00
N TRP A 41 0.15 -14.62 0.34
CA TRP A 41 1.53 -14.41 -0.11
C TRP A 41 2.15 -13.21 0.57
N ASN A 42 3.38 -13.36 1.07
CA ASN A 42 4.16 -12.26 1.60
C ASN A 42 5.30 -11.93 0.66
N THR A 43 5.53 -10.66 0.40
CA THR A 43 6.71 -10.20 -0.34
C THR A 43 7.95 -10.29 0.54
N ARG A 44 9.15 -10.19 -0.07
CA ARG A 44 10.45 -10.13 0.64
C ARG A 44 10.53 -9.05 1.70
N PHE A 45 9.64 -8.06 1.64
CA PHE A 45 9.62 -6.93 2.57
C PHE A 45 8.84 -7.20 3.85
N ARG A 46 8.31 -8.41 4.03
CA ARG A 46 7.65 -8.76 5.30
C ARG A 46 8.65 -8.73 6.46
N GLY A 47 8.40 -7.83 7.43
CA GLY A 47 9.33 -7.52 8.52
C GLY A 47 10.40 -6.47 8.17
N LEU A 48 10.45 -6.04 6.92
CA LEU A 48 11.35 -5.01 6.38
C LEU A 48 10.57 -3.92 5.62
N GLU A 49 9.39 -3.59 6.09
CA GLU A 49 8.42 -2.73 5.38
C GLU A 49 8.94 -1.31 5.12
N HIS A 50 9.88 -0.85 5.94
CA HIS A 50 10.55 0.44 5.77
C HIS A 50 11.53 0.50 4.57
N PHE A 51 11.93 -0.65 4.05
CA PHE A 51 12.74 -0.77 2.83
C PHE A 51 11.90 -1.11 1.59
N PHE A 52 10.59 -1.00 1.66
CA PHE A 52 9.69 -1.42 0.59
C PHE A 52 10.02 -0.73 -0.74
N LEU A 53 10.29 -1.54 -1.76
CA LEU A 53 10.46 -1.14 -3.16
C LEU A 53 9.37 -1.79 -4.00
N LEU A 54 8.58 -0.97 -4.68
CA LEU A 54 7.42 -1.44 -5.45
C LEU A 54 7.83 -2.42 -6.55
N GLU A 55 8.85 -2.09 -7.32
CA GLU A 55 9.35 -2.90 -8.44
C GLU A 55 9.75 -4.32 -8.00
N HIS A 56 10.36 -4.47 -6.83
CA HIS A 56 10.71 -5.78 -6.28
C HIS A 56 9.50 -6.53 -5.71
N ALA A 57 8.56 -5.82 -5.10
CA ALA A 57 7.33 -6.44 -4.62
C ALA A 57 6.49 -7.00 -5.76
N LEU A 58 6.46 -6.33 -6.92
CA LEU A 58 5.76 -6.83 -8.12
C LEU A 58 6.39 -8.13 -8.65
N ILE A 59 7.73 -8.24 -8.61
CA ILE A 59 8.41 -9.48 -8.98
C ILE A 59 8.02 -10.61 -8.02
N ASP A 60 7.99 -10.34 -6.71
CA ASP A 60 7.59 -11.35 -5.72
C ASP A 60 6.15 -11.83 -5.94
N ILE A 61 5.23 -10.93 -6.30
CA ILE A 61 3.85 -11.30 -6.66
C ILE A 61 3.86 -12.18 -7.90
N GLY A 62 4.68 -11.85 -8.89
CA GLY A 62 4.86 -12.66 -10.11
C GLY A 62 5.31 -14.09 -9.81
N GLN A 63 6.20 -14.28 -8.84
CA GLN A 63 6.60 -15.61 -8.39
C GLN A 63 5.42 -16.40 -7.79
N GLY A 64 4.57 -15.74 -7.00
CA GLY A 64 3.36 -16.36 -6.46
C GLY A 64 2.35 -16.75 -7.55
N VAL A 65 2.16 -15.89 -8.55
CA VAL A 65 1.30 -16.20 -9.71
C VAL A 65 1.84 -17.38 -10.53
N ASN A 66 3.15 -17.40 -10.79
CA ASN A 66 3.78 -18.50 -11.51
C ASN A 66 3.72 -19.81 -10.72
N TRP A 67 3.97 -19.76 -9.41
CA TRP A 67 3.86 -20.94 -8.54
C TRP A 67 2.45 -21.57 -8.58
N LEU A 68 1.41 -20.73 -8.55
CA LEU A 68 0.02 -21.22 -8.68
C LEU A 68 -0.20 -21.96 -10.00
N ARG A 69 0.31 -21.43 -11.11
CA ARG A 69 0.15 -22.05 -12.44
C ARG A 69 0.99 -23.30 -12.62
N GLU A 70 2.27 -23.22 -12.31
CA GLU A 70 3.28 -24.22 -12.64
C GLU A 70 3.37 -25.36 -11.61
N THR A 71 3.17 -25.02 -10.32
CA THR A 71 3.34 -25.98 -9.23
C THR A 71 1.99 -26.48 -8.70
N ALA A 72 1.03 -25.58 -8.46
CA ALA A 72 -0.28 -25.95 -7.95
C ALA A 72 -1.27 -26.37 -9.07
N GLY A 73 -0.92 -26.21 -10.35
CA GLY A 73 -1.75 -26.63 -11.49
C GLY A 73 -3.02 -25.81 -11.68
N ILE A 74 -3.02 -24.56 -11.24
CA ILE A 74 -4.17 -23.64 -11.32
C ILE A 74 -4.33 -23.11 -12.74
N GLU A 75 -5.53 -23.28 -13.30
CA GLU A 75 -5.86 -22.85 -14.66
C GLU A 75 -6.18 -21.35 -14.73
N LYS A 76 -6.83 -20.80 -13.68
CA LYS A 76 -7.21 -19.39 -13.58
C LYS A 76 -6.73 -18.78 -12.28
N VAL A 77 -5.89 -17.76 -12.36
CA VAL A 77 -5.37 -17.02 -11.22
C VAL A 77 -6.10 -15.71 -11.08
N VAL A 78 -6.65 -15.46 -9.90
CA VAL A 78 -7.33 -14.22 -9.52
C VAL A 78 -6.47 -13.49 -8.51
N ILE A 79 -6.07 -12.26 -8.79
CA ILE A 79 -5.40 -11.43 -7.79
C ILE A 79 -6.44 -10.69 -6.95
N LEU A 80 -6.32 -10.82 -5.65
CA LEU A 80 -7.22 -10.20 -4.66
C LEU A 80 -6.50 -9.03 -3.98
N GLY A 81 -6.97 -7.84 -4.25
CA GLY A 81 -6.51 -6.62 -3.61
C GLY A 81 -7.36 -6.26 -2.39
N ASN A 82 -6.95 -6.67 -1.20
CA ASN A 82 -7.63 -6.33 0.03
C ASN A 82 -6.91 -5.18 0.76
N SER A 83 -7.66 -4.17 1.20
CA SER A 83 -7.10 -3.00 1.91
C SER A 83 -5.95 -2.34 1.13
N GLY A 84 -4.78 -2.17 1.73
CA GLY A 84 -3.57 -1.69 1.05
C GLY A 84 -3.04 -2.60 -0.05
N GLY A 85 -3.39 -3.88 -0.02
CA GLY A 85 -3.13 -4.81 -1.13
C GLY A 85 -3.90 -4.45 -2.41
N GLY A 86 -4.96 -3.62 -2.31
CA GLY A 86 -5.74 -3.19 -3.47
C GLY A 86 -4.90 -2.48 -4.51
N SER A 87 -4.26 -1.39 -4.14
CA SER A 87 -3.40 -0.63 -5.03
C SER A 87 -2.16 -1.42 -5.47
N LEU A 88 -1.59 -2.25 -4.57
CA LEU A 88 -0.43 -3.09 -4.88
C LEU A 88 -0.76 -4.11 -5.97
N MET A 89 -1.89 -4.84 -5.85
CA MET A 89 -2.33 -5.82 -6.83
C MET A 89 -2.77 -5.18 -8.15
N ALA A 90 -3.41 -4.01 -8.10
CA ALA A 90 -3.74 -3.25 -9.31
C ALA A 90 -2.46 -2.80 -10.04
N ALA A 91 -1.44 -2.32 -9.31
CA ALA A 91 -0.14 -1.99 -9.88
C ALA A 91 0.52 -3.22 -10.51
N TYR A 92 0.50 -4.38 -9.83
CA TYR A 92 0.99 -5.63 -10.39
C TYR A 92 0.32 -5.94 -11.74
N GLN A 93 -1.01 -5.98 -11.79
CA GLN A 93 -1.73 -6.31 -13.02
C GLN A 93 -1.40 -5.33 -14.15
N SER A 94 -1.31 -4.04 -13.83
CA SER A 94 -0.94 -3.02 -14.80
C SER A 94 0.47 -3.25 -15.37
N GLN A 95 1.46 -3.45 -14.51
CA GLN A 95 2.86 -3.60 -14.93
C GLN A 95 3.12 -4.96 -15.58
N ALA A 96 2.41 -6.02 -15.19
CA ALA A 96 2.48 -7.33 -15.83
C ALA A 96 1.91 -7.33 -17.26
N ASN A 97 0.93 -6.46 -17.56
CA ASN A 97 0.47 -6.26 -18.93
C ASN A 97 1.44 -5.41 -19.76
N LYS A 98 2.02 -4.38 -19.16
CA LYS A 98 2.98 -3.49 -19.80
C LYS A 98 3.74 -2.70 -18.75
N VAL A 99 5.06 -2.89 -18.70
CA VAL A 99 5.92 -2.09 -17.82
C VAL A 99 5.93 -0.64 -18.26
N THR A 100 5.44 0.24 -17.39
CA THR A 100 5.37 1.69 -17.62
C THR A 100 5.89 2.50 -16.42
N MET A 101 6.16 1.84 -15.30
CA MET A 101 6.66 2.50 -14.11
C MET A 101 8.08 3.03 -14.32
N LYS A 102 8.40 4.09 -13.60
CA LYS A 102 9.77 4.60 -13.50
C LYS A 102 10.47 3.94 -12.32
N PRO A 103 11.79 3.79 -12.35
CA PRO A 103 12.52 3.27 -11.21
C PRO A 103 12.42 4.20 -10.01
N THR A 104 12.54 3.64 -8.82
CA THR A 104 12.77 4.41 -7.61
C THR A 104 14.01 5.29 -7.79
N PRO A 105 13.99 6.58 -7.41
CA PRO A 105 15.13 7.47 -7.59
C PRO A 105 16.44 6.90 -7.03
N GLY A 106 17.46 6.85 -7.86
CA GLY A 106 18.78 6.28 -7.51
C GLY A 106 18.91 4.77 -7.72
N LEU A 107 17.87 4.11 -8.22
CA LEU A 107 17.86 2.68 -8.55
C LEU A 107 17.59 2.46 -10.05
N GLU A 108 17.91 1.26 -10.53
CA GLU A 108 17.52 0.78 -11.86
C GLU A 108 16.32 -0.17 -11.73
N LEU A 109 15.48 -0.21 -12.76
CA LEU A 109 14.41 -1.22 -12.80
C LEU A 109 15.02 -2.61 -12.96
N PRO A 110 14.63 -3.58 -12.11
CA PRO A 110 15.05 -4.97 -12.28
C PRO A 110 14.57 -5.52 -13.62
N LYS A 111 15.43 -6.26 -14.32
CA LYS A 111 15.09 -6.85 -15.63
C LYS A 111 13.95 -7.86 -15.52
N GLU A 112 13.90 -8.58 -14.42
CA GLU A 112 12.90 -9.58 -14.08
C GLU A 112 11.46 -9.03 -14.05
N LEU A 113 11.32 -7.71 -13.92
CA LEU A 113 10.02 -7.06 -14.01
C LEU A 113 9.36 -7.22 -15.39
N ASN A 114 10.15 -7.42 -16.44
CA ASN A 114 9.63 -7.68 -17.78
C ASN A 114 9.12 -9.12 -17.98
N ASP A 115 9.41 -10.02 -17.04
CA ASP A 115 9.09 -11.44 -17.11
C ASP A 115 7.90 -11.84 -16.22
N ILE A 116 7.27 -10.87 -15.54
CA ILE A 116 6.09 -11.15 -14.72
C ILE A 116 4.85 -11.34 -15.61
N ASN A 117 4.05 -12.34 -15.28
CA ASN A 117 2.86 -12.72 -16.05
C ASN A 117 1.59 -12.11 -15.43
N PRO A 118 0.68 -11.51 -16.21
CA PRO A 118 -0.58 -10.98 -15.67
C PRO A 118 -1.45 -12.14 -15.15
N ALA A 119 -2.24 -11.85 -14.11
CA ALA A 119 -3.30 -12.73 -13.67
C ALA A 119 -4.52 -12.64 -14.62
N ASP A 120 -5.48 -13.57 -14.46
CA ASP A 120 -6.67 -13.62 -15.30
C ASP A 120 -7.73 -12.60 -14.88
N LEU A 121 -7.84 -12.33 -13.58
CA LEU A 121 -8.83 -11.41 -13.00
C LEU A 121 -8.25 -10.65 -11.80
N TYR A 122 -8.82 -9.48 -11.55
CA TYR A 122 -8.58 -8.68 -10.36
C TYR A 122 -9.86 -8.46 -9.57
N VAL A 123 -9.80 -8.71 -8.27
CA VAL A 123 -10.88 -8.43 -7.30
C VAL A 123 -10.43 -7.39 -6.30
N SER A 124 -11.19 -6.32 -6.18
CA SER A 124 -10.98 -5.25 -5.19
C SER A 124 -11.90 -5.48 -3.98
N LEU A 125 -11.31 -5.67 -2.81
CA LEU A 125 -12.04 -5.95 -1.57
C LEU A 125 -11.65 -4.92 -0.50
N CYS A 126 -12.56 -4.01 -0.15
CA CYS A 126 -12.32 -2.95 0.84
C CYS A 126 -10.96 -2.26 0.61
N ALA A 127 -10.63 -2.02 -0.66
CA ALA A 127 -9.35 -1.49 -1.10
C ALA A 127 -9.36 0.04 -1.15
N HIS A 128 -8.20 0.64 -1.04
CA HIS A 128 -8.00 2.07 -1.26
C HIS A 128 -7.09 2.34 -2.47
N GLY A 129 -7.13 3.59 -2.98
CA GLY A 129 -6.52 3.98 -4.25
C GLY A 129 -5.00 3.91 -4.28
N GLY A 130 -4.35 4.15 -3.15
CA GLY A 130 -2.89 4.12 -3.05
C GLY A 130 -2.36 4.75 -1.77
N ARG A 131 -1.12 4.42 -1.41
CA ARG A 131 -0.48 4.95 -0.20
C ARG A 131 -0.34 6.48 -0.21
N PRO A 132 0.05 7.13 -1.31
CA PRO A 132 0.20 8.59 -1.32
C PRO A 132 -1.09 9.32 -0.95
N GLU A 133 -2.23 8.89 -1.51
CA GLU A 133 -3.54 9.47 -1.23
C GLU A 133 -3.96 9.21 0.21
N VAL A 134 -3.93 7.92 0.64
CA VAL A 134 -4.33 7.52 1.98
C VAL A 134 -3.49 8.19 3.06
N LEU A 135 -2.16 8.25 2.88
CA LEU A 135 -1.28 8.92 3.85
C LEU A 135 -1.57 10.42 3.91
N THR A 136 -1.82 11.07 2.78
CA THR A 136 -2.20 12.48 2.73
C THR A 136 -3.51 12.73 3.48
N GLU A 137 -4.51 11.87 3.28
CA GLU A 137 -5.80 11.95 3.98
C GLU A 137 -5.70 11.69 5.49
N TRP A 138 -4.66 11.00 5.94
CA TRP A 138 -4.41 10.71 7.36
C TRP A 138 -3.49 11.73 8.05
N PHE A 139 -2.86 12.64 7.32
CA PHE A 139 -2.11 13.70 7.96
C PHE A 139 -3.02 14.59 8.80
N ASP A 140 -2.60 14.87 10.02
CA ASP A 140 -3.23 15.88 10.83
C ASP A 140 -2.74 17.28 10.38
N PRO A 141 -3.56 18.07 9.67
CA PRO A 141 -3.10 19.34 9.14
C PRO A 141 -2.99 20.43 10.22
N SER A 142 -3.47 20.15 11.43
CA SER A 142 -3.37 21.09 12.56
C SER A 142 -1.95 21.16 13.14
N ILE A 143 -1.11 20.14 12.92
CA ILE A 143 0.28 20.15 13.38
C ILE A 143 1.09 21.19 12.61
N THR A 144 1.67 22.16 13.33
CA THR A 144 2.42 23.28 12.77
C THR A 144 3.93 23.09 12.83
N ASP A 145 4.44 22.22 13.71
CA ASP A 145 5.84 21.85 13.85
C ASP A 145 5.97 20.32 13.90
N GLU A 146 6.71 19.74 12.96
CA GLU A 146 6.90 18.28 12.89
C GLU A 146 7.75 17.74 14.07
N ASN A 147 8.45 18.58 14.82
CA ASN A 147 9.20 18.20 16.01
C ASN A 147 8.39 18.34 17.30
N ASP A 148 7.23 19.02 17.25
CA ASP A 148 6.35 19.21 18.40
C ASP A 148 4.89 18.88 18.04
N PRO A 149 4.40 17.66 18.38
CA PRO A 149 3.01 17.25 18.13
C PRO A 149 1.97 18.04 18.92
N THR A 150 2.39 18.85 19.90
CA THR A 150 1.49 19.72 20.68
C THR A 150 1.33 21.11 20.07
N SER A 151 2.11 21.42 19.04
CA SER A 151 2.03 22.68 18.29
C SER A 151 0.85 22.63 17.30
N ILE A 152 -0.36 22.99 17.79
CA ILE A 152 -1.62 22.77 17.08
C ILE A 152 -2.27 24.12 16.67
N ASP A 153 -2.57 24.26 15.37
CA ASP A 153 -3.50 25.26 14.86
C ASP A 153 -4.95 24.86 15.15
N GLN A 154 -5.58 25.50 16.12
CA GLN A 154 -6.94 25.19 16.53
C GLN A 154 -7.98 25.40 15.42
N THR A 155 -7.68 26.21 14.40
CA THR A 155 -8.59 26.43 13.26
C THR A 155 -8.59 25.27 12.26
N LEU A 156 -7.64 24.36 12.39
CA LEU A 156 -7.50 23.13 11.59
C LEU A 156 -7.69 21.85 12.43
N ASN A 157 -7.82 21.97 13.75
CA ASN A 157 -8.00 20.82 14.63
C ASN A 157 -9.41 20.25 14.49
N MET A 158 -9.53 19.06 13.90
CA MET A 158 -10.83 18.39 13.73
C MET A 158 -11.51 17.98 15.06
N TYR A 159 -10.75 17.90 16.13
CA TYR A 159 -11.29 17.59 17.47
C TYR A 159 -11.71 18.82 18.26
N ASN A 160 -11.52 20.02 17.71
CA ASN A 160 -12.03 21.24 18.32
C ASN A 160 -13.54 21.34 18.03
N GLU A 161 -14.36 21.37 19.08
CA GLU A 161 -15.83 21.46 19.00
C GLU A 161 -16.33 22.64 18.13
N ALA A 162 -15.55 23.73 18.07
CA ALA A 162 -15.89 24.88 17.23
C ALA A 162 -15.82 24.57 15.72
N ASN A 163 -15.12 23.54 15.32
CA ASN A 163 -14.98 23.12 13.92
C ASN A 163 -15.99 22.03 13.51
N GLY A 164 -16.54 21.28 14.46
CA GLY A 164 -17.48 20.18 14.22
C GLY A 164 -17.30 19.02 15.18
N PRO A 165 -17.95 17.86 15.00
CA PRO A 165 -18.95 17.52 13.97
C PRO A 165 -20.35 18.16 14.24
N PRO A 166 -21.16 18.41 13.23
CA PRO A 166 -20.90 18.17 11.80
C PRO A 166 -19.96 19.21 11.22
N TYR A 167 -19.05 18.80 10.33
CA TYR A 167 -18.12 19.71 9.70
C TYR A 167 -18.75 20.44 8.52
N SER A 168 -18.53 21.76 8.42
CA SER A 168 -18.98 22.54 7.26
C SER A 168 -18.14 22.22 6.01
N ASN A 169 -18.72 22.37 4.82
CA ASN A 169 -17.99 22.20 3.57
C ASN A 169 -16.74 23.09 3.51
N THR A 170 -16.84 24.33 3.96
CA THR A 170 -15.70 25.27 4.01
C THR A 170 -14.58 24.74 4.92
N PHE A 171 -14.91 24.14 6.07
CA PHE A 171 -13.91 23.53 6.93
C PHE A 171 -13.26 22.32 6.25
N ILE A 172 -14.05 21.44 5.63
CA ILE A 172 -13.54 20.26 4.93
C ILE A 172 -12.57 20.66 3.80
N GLU A 173 -12.94 21.65 2.98
CA GLU A 173 -12.08 22.16 1.90
C GLU A 173 -10.76 22.72 2.46
N LYS A 174 -10.83 23.56 3.48
CA LYS A 174 -9.65 24.12 4.18
C LYS A 174 -8.76 23.00 4.74
N TYR A 175 -9.37 22.04 5.41
CA TYR A 175 -8.68 20.91 6.03
C TYR A 175 -7.93 20.06 4.98
N ARG A 176 -8.61 19.68 3.88
CA ARG A 176 -8.00 18.91 2.79
C ARG A 176 -6.86 19.66 2.11
N ALA A 177 -7.02 20.93 1.85
CA ALA A 177 -5.95 21.77 1.30
C ALA A 177 -4.74 21.84 2.24
N ALA A 178 -4.97 21.94 3.55
CA ALA A 178 -3.90 21.96 4.55
C ALA A 178 -3.20 20.60 4.69
N GLN A 179 -3.92 19.46 4.53
CA GLN A 179 -3.30 18.12 4.45
C GLN A 179 -2.34 18.01 3.27
N GLN A 180 -2.75 18.46 2.09
CA GLN A 180 -1.89 18.48 0.91
C GLN A 180 -0.67 19.38 1.09
N ALA A 181 -0.87 20.57 1.64
CA ALA A 181 0.22 21.50 1.92
C ALA A 181 1.23 20.92 2.92
N ARG A 182 0.76 20.23 3.97
CA ARG A 182 1.63 19.54 4.92
C ARG A 182 2.40 18.39 4.26
N ASN A 183 1.75 17.60 3.41
CA ASN A 183 2.41 16.53 2.66
C ASN A 183 3.56 17.08 1.79
N HIS A 184 3.33 18.16 1.07
CA HIS A 184 4.37 18.81 0.25
C HIS A 184 5.53 19.29 1.11
N ARG A 185 5.28 19.99 2.23
CA ARG A 185 6.36 20.44 3.13
C ARG A 185 7.21 19.28 3.67
N ILE A 186 6.57 18.17 4.06
CA ILE A 186 7.28 16.98 4.53
C ILE A 186 8.12 16.38 3.39
N THR A 187 7.57 16.29 2.19
CA THR A 187 8.27 15.76 1.01
C THR A 187 9.50 16.60 0.66
N ASP A 188 9.35 17.92 0.62
CA ASP A 188 10.47 18.85 0.36
C ASP A 188 11.56 18.70 1.42
N TRP A 189 11.17 18.68 2.70
CA TRP A 189 12.10 18.44 3.79
C TRP A 189 12.83 17.10 3.66
N CYS A 190 12.12 16.02 3.28
CA CYS A 190 12.75 14.71 3.05
C CYS A 190 13.83 14.77 1.97
N HIS A 191 13.58 15.47 0.88
CA HIS A 191 14.58 15.65 -0.18
C HIS A 191 15.80 16.42 0.31
N GLU A 192 15.60 17.52 1.02
CA GLU A 192 16.70 18.32 1.60
C GLU A 192 17.53 17.51 2.60
N GLU A 193 16.85 16.73 3.45
CA GLU A 193 17.49 15.91 4.47
C GLU A 193 18.29 14.76 3.84
N LEU A 194 17.79 14.10 2.80
CA LEU A 194 18.54 13.08 2.07
C LEU A 194 19.81 13.65 1.45
N GLU A 195 19.77 14.86 0.87
CA GLU A 195 20.96 15.51 0.35
C GLU A 195 21.95 15.90 1.47
N ARG A 196 21.45 16.30 2.64
CA ARG A 196 22.29 16.55 3.82
C ARG A 196 22.98 15.28 4.32
N LEU A 197 22.23 14.17 4.41
CA LEU A 197 22.72 12.87 4.87
C LEU A 197 23.82 12.33 3.94
N LYS A 198 23.64 12.42 2.63
CA LYS A 198 24.65 12.03 1.64
C LYS A 198 25.99 12.75 1.88
N LYS A 199 25.96 14.05 2.20
CA LYS A 199 27.18 14.84 2.47
C LYS A 199 27.97 14.38 3.69
N ILE A 200 27.31 13.72 4.64
CA ILE A 200 27.95 13.18 5.87
C ILE A 200 28.11 11.67 5.84
N GLY A 201 27.90 11.03 4.67
CA GLY A 201 28.07 9.59 4.49
C GLY A 201 26.99 8.73 5.15
N MET A 202 25.82 9.32 5.42
CA MET A 202 24.63 8.60 5.90
C MET A 202 23.63 8.41 4.77
N HIS A 203 22.79 7.38 4.86
CA HIS A 203 21.85 7.01 3.79
C HIS A 203 20.39 7.11 4.21
N ASP A 204 20.10 7.09 5.50
CA ASP A 204 18.74 7.14 6.05
C ASP A 204 18.69 7.76 7.44
N ARG A 205 17.49 8.11 7.86
CA ARG A 205 17.15 8.40 9.26
C ARG A 205 15.66 8.14 9.49
N ALA A 206 15.29 7.83 10.73
CA ALA A 206 13.90 7.75 11.13
C ALA A 206 13.24 9.13 11.16
N PHE A 207 11.99 9.21 10.69
CA PHE A 207 11.14 10.38 10.75
C PHE A 207 9.73 9.98 11.22
N ASN A 208 9.21 10.66 12.23
CA ASN A 208 7.88 10.40 12.77
C ASN A 208 6.87 11.35 12.14
N MET A 209 5.81 10.80 11.54
CA MET A 209 4.68 11.57 11.03
C MET A 209 3.48 11.45 11.97
N TYR A 210 3.01 12.58 12.47
CA TYR A 210 1.79 12.64 13.27
C TYR A 210 0.57 12.63 12.36
N ARG A 211 -0.40 11.76 12.67
CA ARG A 211 -1.58 11.54 11.83
C ARG A 211 -2.82 11.31 12.68
N THR A 212 -3.97 11.54 12.09
CA THR A 212 -5.27 11.11 12.62
C THR A 212 -5.73 9.83 11.92
N TRP A 213 -6.49 8.99 12.63
CA TRP A 213 -7.18 7.84 12.07
C TRP A 213 -8.63 8.14 11.71
N ALA A 214 -9.11 9.34 12.06
CA ALA A 214 -10.47 9.76 11.77
C ALA A 214 -10.56 10.41 10.39
N ASP A 215 -11.69 10.21 9.73
CA ASP A 215 -12.04 10.87 8.48
C ASP A 215 -13.18 11.87 8.74
N LEU A 216 -13.08 13.06 8.15
CA LEU A 216 -14.11 14.11 8.28
C LEU A 216 -15.48 13.72 7.69
N ARG A 217 -15.53 12.66 6.91
CA ARG A 217 -16.77 12.13 6.30
C ARG A 217 -17.58 11.23 7.23
N LEU A 218 -17.05 10.87 8.39
CA LEU A 218 -17.69 9.96 9.36
C LEU A 218 -18.48 10.72 10.41
#